data_863d236dd5e4b443531632162605dc7c
#
_entry.id   863d236dd5e4b443531632162605dc7c
#
_cell.length_a   1.000
_cell.length_b   1.000
_cell.length_c   1.000
_cell.angle_alpha   90.00
_cell.angle_beta   90.00
_cell.angle_gamma   90.00
#
_symmetry.space_group_name_H-M   'P 1'
#
loop_
_entity.id
_entity.type
_entity.pdbx_description
1 polymer ?
#
loop_
_entity_poly.entity_id
_entity_poly.type
_entity_poly.pdbx_seq_one_letter_code
_entity_poly.pdbx_strand_id
1 'polypeptide(L)'
;MKAGLRTVRLELTEPLRISRSTMSAREAVWLSIAHEGVTGHGEAVTSAYYGLDAARLERLLAAAGADLARFPGPESALGALRAGEWPVDDTPPAVTAAVEAALLDLAGKRAGRPLHRLLGTSEAPVAATARTIGITSPAHAAAQARALAASGFEVIKVKAGSSDPEDDVERVRAVRAAAPRARLLLDPNGAWSPAVAGALLPRFAGLGVEAVEQPIAPGDPEALAALAARSPLPVVADEDAVSLEDVRRLAGRVHGVNVKLAKCGGVHAALRIAEAIEGSGTELMLGCITASSLGLAPAVHLAGRARWADLDGHLLLAHDPWTGIGGEDGRVRAGELPGLGVRPRGVSREDVA
;
A
#
# COMPACT_ATOMS: atom_id res chain seq x y z
N MET A 1 16.76 -18.59 -14.60
CA MET A 1 16.84 -17.60 -13.51
C MET A 1 17.13 -18.30 -12.19
N LYS A 2 17.81 -17.63 -11.23
CA LYS A 2 18.09 -18.18 -9.87
C LYS A 2 17.44 -17.28 -8.85
N ALA A 3 16.70 -17.88 -7.90
CA ALA A 3 16.07 -17.14 -6.79
C ALA A 3 16.89 -17.29 -5.50
N GLY A 4 16.90 -16.24 -4.68
CA GLY A 4 17.43 -16.22 -3.31
C GLY A 4 16.45 -15.55 -2.38
N LEU A 5 16.39 -15.99 -1.12
CA LEU A 5 15.49 -15.45 -0.10
C LEU A 5 16.29 -14.95 1.10
N ARG A 6 15.80 -13.90 1.73
CA ARG A 6 16.31 -13.38 3.00
C ARG A 6 15.18 -12.85 3.84
N THR A 7 14.99 -13.42 5.02
CA THR A 7 14.04 -12.90 6.02
C THR A 7 14.69 -11.81 6.86
N VAL A 8 13.98 -10.72 7.06
CA VAL A 8 14.40 -9.57 7.83
C VAL A 8 13.28 -9.11 8.76
N ARG A 9 13.64 -8.53 9.89
CA ARG A 9 12.71 -7.89 10.81
C ARG A 9 12.77 -6.38 10.63
N LEU A 10 11.61 -5.78 10.42
CA LEU A 10 11.40 -4.35 10.23
C LEU A 10 10.75 -3.79 11.50
N GLU A 11 11.55 -3.14 12.34
CA GLU A 11 11.08 -2.49 13.56
C GLU A 11 10.41 -1.16 13.24
N LEU A 12 9.32 -0.83 13.94
CA LEU A 12 8.68 0.47 13.84
C LEU A 12 9.31 1.45 14.81
N THR A 13 9.32 2.74 14.45
CA THR A 13 9.77 3.83 15.34
C THR A 13 8.91 3.91 16.60
N GLU A 14 7.60 3.73 16.44
CA GLU A 14 6.61 3.66 17.52
C GLU A 14 5.61 2.55 17.22
N PRO A 15 5.04 1.88 18.24
CA PRO A 15 3.98 0.92 18.01
C PRO A 15 2.78 1.55 17.31
N LEU A 16 2.34 0.97 16.21
CA LEU A 16 1.15 1.40 15.48
C LEU A 16 -0.07 0.62 15.96
N ARG A 17 -1.00 1.32 16.64
CA ARG A 17 -2.29 0.76 17.03
C ARG A 17 -3.37 1.11 16.01
N ILE A 18 -4.05 0.10 15.53
CA ILE A 18 -5.29 0.17 14.74
C ILE A 18 -6.45 -0.45 15.54
N SER A 19 -7.67 -0.42 15.04
CA SER A 19 -8.85 -0.94 15.77
C SER A 19 -8.69 -2.38 16.26
N ARG A 20 -8.07 -3.26 15.48
CA ARG A 20 -7.98 -4.72 15.73
C ARG A 20 -6.61 -5.21 16.23
N SER A 21 -5.59 -4.36 16.25
CA SER A 21 -4.23 -4.81 16.64
C SER A 21 -3.29 -3.66 16.98
N THR A 22 -2.19 -4.00 17.64
CA THR A 22 -1.03 -3.13 17.82
C THR A 22 0.21 -3.85 17.29
N MET A 23 1.00 -3.16 16.48
CA MET A 23 2.18 -3.70 15.83
C MET A 23 3.40 -2.84 16.17
N SER A 24 4.49 -3.47 16.63
CA SER A 24 5.79 -2.81 16.88
C SER A 24 6.87 -3.20 15.89
N ALA A 25 6.67 -4.28 15.16
CA ALA A 25 7.56 -4.76 14.11
C ALA A 25 6.80 -5.60 13.10
N ARG A 26 7.42 -5.83 11.93
CA ARG A 26 6.93 -6.74 10.90
C ARG A 26 8.10 -7.55 10.36
N GLU A 27 7.86 -8.81 10.00
CA GLU A 27 8.84 -9.59 9.26
C GLU A 27 8.58 -9.44 7.75
N ALA A 28 9.65 -9.35 6.99
CA ALA A 28 9.63 -9.31 5.55
C ALA A 28 10.52 -10.42 4.98
N VAL A 29 10.11 -10.99 3.86
CA VAL A 29 10.92 -11.92 3.07
C VAL A 29 11.28 -11.21 1.77
N TRP A 30 12.57 -10.94 1.59
CA TRP A 30 13.10 -10.40 0.36
C TRP A 30 13.39 -11.53 -0.61
N LEU A 31 12.90 -11.36 -1.82
CA LEU A 31 13.18 -12.24 -2.96
C LEU A 31 14.18 -11.54 -3.88
N SER A 32 15.25 -12.20 -4.21
CA SER A 32 16.17 -11.82 -5.30
C SER A 32 16.05 -12.79 -6.46
N ILE A 33 15.98 -12.29 -7.70
CA ILE A 33 15.96 -13.10 -8.92
C ILE A 33 17.14 -12.66 -9.79
N ALA A 34 18.14 -13.55 -9.95
CA ALA A 34 19.32 -13.31 -10.77
C ALA A 34 19.19 -13.97 -12.14
N HIS A 35 19.54 -13.23 -13.20
CA HIS A 35 19.59 -13.69 -14.59
C HIS A 35 20.63 -12.91 -15.38
N GLU A 36 21.55 -13.61 -16.04
CA GLU A 36 22.60 -13.01 -16.89
C GLU A 36 23.36 -11.86 -16.22
N GLY A 37 23.76 -12.05 -14.97
CA GLY A 37 24.54 -11.06 -14.21
C GLY A 37 23.74 -9.90 -13.61
N VAL A 38 22.44 -9.79 -13.88
CA VAL A 38 21.56 -8.78 -13.32
C VAL A 38 20.67 -9.39 -12.25
N THR A 39 20.35 -8.63 -11.18
CA THR A 39 19.51 -9.10 -10.08
C THR A 39 18.36 -8.12 -9.85
N GLY A 40 17.13 -8.65 -9.89
CA GLY A 40 15.91 -7.95 -9.47
C GLY A 40 15.50 -8.34 -8.06
N HIS A 41 14.78 -7.46 -7.37
CA HIS A 41 14.36 -7.63 -5.98
C HIS A 41 12.88 -7.37 -5.79
N GLY A 42 12.27 -8.10 -4.86
CA GLY A 42 10.89 -7.92 -4.40
C GLY A 42 10.77 -8.22 -2.92
N GLU A 43 9.67 -7.78 -2.30
CA GLU A 43 9.42 -7.96 -0.88
C GLU A 43 7.99 -8.45 -0.65
N ALA A 44 7.84 -9.49 0.18
CA ALA A 44 6.58 -9.87 0.80
C ALA A 44 6.69 -9.68 2.30
N VAL A 45 5.63 -9.14 2.93
CA VAL A 45 5.60 -8.90 4.37
C VAL A 45 4.55 -9.77 5.05
N THR A 46 4.81 -10.14 6.31
CA THR A 46 3.86 -10.92 7.11
C THR A 46 2.57 -10.14 7.35
N SER A 47 1.46 -10.86 7.46
CA SER A 47 0.16 -10.29 7.78
C SER A 47 -0.69 -11.32 8.51
N ALA A 48 -0.92 -11.12 9.80
CA ALA A 48 -1.82 -11.99 10.57
C ALA A 48 -3.26 -11.97 10.00
N TYR A 49 -3.69 -10.82 9.49
CA TYR A 49 -5.02 -10.66 8.88
C TYR A 49 -5.22 -11.57 7.66
N TYR A 50 -4.17 -11.77 6.85
CA TYR A 50 -4.19 -12.65 5.68
C TYR A 50 -3.59 -14.03 5.95
N GLY A 51 -3.30 -14.38 7.21
CA GLY A 51 -2.74 -15.67 7.58
C GLY A 51 -1.34 -15.93 7.02
N LEU A 52 -0.53 -14.87 6.85
CA LEU A 52 0.82 -14.95 6.28
C LEU A 52 1.86 -14.70 7.38
N ASP A 53 2.51 -15.76 7.84
CA ASP A 53 3.72 -15.72 8.65
C ASP A 53 4.98 -15.84 7.78
N ALA A 54 6.15 -15.60 8.36
CA ALA A 54 7.42 -15.62 7.65
C ALA A 54 7.73 -17.00 7.04
N ALA A 55 7.49 -18.08 7.79
CA ALA A 55 7.75 -19.45 7.33
C ALA A 55 6.85 -19.81 6.12
N ARG A 56 5.58 -19.39 6.13
CA ARG A 56 4.67 -19.58 5.00
C ARG A 56 5.13 -18.80 3.78
N LEU A 57 5.51 -17.52 3.97
CA LEU A 57 6.05 -16.69 2.87
C LEU A 57 7.32 -17.29 2.29
N GLU A 58 8.27 -17.73 3.12
CA GLU A 58 9.51 -18.38 2.65
C GLU A 58 9.21 -19.62 1.81
N ARG A 59 8.34 -20.52 2.28
CA ARG A 59 7.98 -21.73 1.52
C ARG A 59 7.36 -21.40 0.16
N LEU A 60 6.42 -20.46 0.13
CA LEU A 60 5.72 -20.08 -1.10
C LEU A 60 6.63 -19.37 -2.10
N LEU A 61 7.48 -18.45 -1.61
CA LEU A 61 8.46 -17.76 -2.45
C LEU A 61 9.56 -18.71 -2.95
N ALA A 62 9.97 -19.69 -2.13
CA ALA A 62 10.91 -20.73 -2.55
C ALA A 62 10.32 -21.59 -3.66
N ALA A 63 9.06 -22.00 -3.54
CA ALA A 63 8.36 -22.76 -4.58
C ALA A 63 8.25 -21.96 -5.88
N ALA A 64 7.80 -20.71 -5.82
CA ALA A 64 7.75 -19.82 -6.97
C ALA A 64 9.13 -19.59 -7.59
N GLY A 65 10.16 -19.45 -6.74
CA GLY A 65 11.57 -19.32 -7.17
C GLY A 65 12.11 -20.55 -7.90
N ALA A 66 11.74 -21.76 -7.46
CA ALA A 66 12.10 -23.00 -8.14
C ALA A 66 11.47 -23.08 -9.55
N ASP A 67 10.22 -22.65 -9.68
CA ASP A 67 9.51 -22.63 -10.95
C ASP A 67 10.12 -21.67 -11.98
N LEU A 68 10.86 -20.66 -11.56
CA LEU A 68 11.53 -19.71 -12.48
C LEU A 68 12.50 -20.38 -13.45
N ALA A 69 13.02 -21.56 -13.12
CA ALA A 69 13.92 -22.32 -14.00
C ALA A 69 13.28 -22.72 -15.33
N ARG A 70 11.94 -22.82 -15.40
CA ARG A 70 11.20 -23.18 -16.64
C ARG A 70 11.07 -22.03 -17.63
N PHE A 71 11.34 -20.79 -17.21
CA PHE A 71 11.23 -19.62 -18.07
C PHE A 71 12.61 -19.20 -18.62
N PRO A 72 12.70 -18.87 -19.92
CA PRO A 72 13.96 -18.44 -20.53
C PRO A 72 14.45 -17.08 -20.01
N GLY A 73 13.57 -16.22 -19.52
CA GLY A 73 13.91 -14.90 -19.01
C GLY A 73 12.75 -14.25 -18.27
N PRO A 74 12.96 -13.06 -17.67
CA PRO A 74 11.96 -12.38 -16.88
C PRO A 74 10.72 -11.97 -17.68
N GLU A 75 10.87 -11.63 -18.95
CA GLU A 75 9.77 -11.24 -19.85
C GLU A 75 8.79 -12.40 -20.06
N SER A 76 9.30 -13.63 -20.23
CA SER A 76 8.49 -14.84 -20.37
C SER A 76 7.73 -15.17 -19.08
N ALA A 77 8.39 -15.05 -17.91
CA ALA A 77 7.78 -15.25 -16.62
C ALA A 77 6.68 -14.20 -16.34
N LEU A 78 6.93 -12.93 -16.67
CA LEU A 78 5.94 -11.85 -16.58
C LEU A 78 4.76 -12.08 -17.53
N GLY A 79 5.00 -12.65 -18.73
CA GLY A 79 3.95 -13.05 -19.66
C GLY A 79 3.01 -14.10 -19.06
N ALA A 80 3.59 -15.17 -18.50
CA ALA A 80 2.82 -16.25 -17.85
C ALA A 80 2.04 -15.73 -16.61
N LEU A 81 2.65 -14.84 -15.83
CA LEU A 81 2.01 -14.22 -14.68
C LEU A 81 0.78 -13.39 -15.11
N ARG A 82 0.91 -12.58 -16.17
CA ARG A 82 -0.18 -11.76 -16.73
C ARG A 82 -1.31 -12.61 -17.32
N ALA A 83 -0.96 -13.76 -17.89
CA ALA A 83 -1.94 -14.71 -18.43
C ALA A 83 -2.66 -15.50 -17.33
N GLY A 84 -2.23 -15.44 -16.07
CA GLY A 84 -2.75 -16.23 -14.98
C GLY A 84 -2.29 -17.70 -15.03
N GLU A 85 -1.25 -18.01 -15.81
CA GLU A 85 -0.70 -19.36 -15.95
C GLU A 85 0.33 -19.69 -14.86
N TRP A 86 0.78 -18.68 -14.12
CA TRP A 86 1.77 -18.80 -13.05
C TRP A 86 1.77 -17.54 -12.17
N PRO A 87 2.04 -17.67 -10.85
CA PRO A 87 2.13 -18.92 -10.10
C PRO A 87 0.79 -19.68 -10.07
N VAL A 88 0.84 -20.98 -9.73
CA VAL A 88 -0.34 -21.85 -9.74
C VAL A 88 -1.43 -21.38 -8.76
N ASP A 89 -2.64 -21.89 -8.94
CA ASP A 89 -3.81 -21.62 -8.09
C ASP A 89 -3.48 -21.72 -6.60
N ASP A 90 -4.19 -20.95 -5.77
CA ASP A 90 -4.02 -20.80 -4.33
C ASP A 90 -2.76 -20.05 -3.86
N THR A 91 -1.98 -19.46 -4.76
CA THR A 91 -0.87 -18.59 -4.34
C THR A 91 -1.41 -17.28 -3.77
N PRO A 92 -1.10 -16.93 -2.51
CA PRO A 92 -1.54 -15.66 -1.94
C PRO A 92 -1.09 -14.45 -2.77
N PRO A 93 -1.96 -13.45 -2.98
CA PRO A 93 -1.62 -12.28 -3.81
C PRO A 93 -0.33 -11.56 -3.38
N ALA A 94 0.01 -11.57 -2.09
CA ALA A 94 1.25 -10.97 -1.59
C ALA A 94 2.51 -11.66 -2.14
N VAL A 95 2.46 -12.97 -2.37
CA VAL A 95 3.55 -13.74 -2.97
C VAL A 95 3.67 -13.39 -4.44
N THR A 96 2.54 -13.38 -5.16
CA THR A 96 2.49 -12.98 -6.58
C THR A 96 3.03 -11.56 -6.77
N ALA A 97 2.64 -10.62 -5.90
CA ALA A 97 3.10 -9.24 -5.94
C ALA A 97 4.63 -9.13 -5.75
N ALA A 98 5.21 -9.89 -4.81
CA ALA A 98 6.65 -9.88 -4.56
C ALA A 98 7.43 -10.49 -5.73
N VAL A 99 6.93 -11.57 -6.32
CA VAL A 99 7.53 -12.22 -7.49
C VAL A 99 7.45 -11.29 -8.71
N GLU A 100 6.29 -10.70 -8.97
CA GLU A 100 6.12 -9.72 -10.06
C GLU A 100 7.06 -8.52 -9.89
N ALA A 101 7.15 -7.97 -8.67
CA ALA A 101 8.04 -6.84 -8.37
C ALA A 101 9.50 -7.18 -8.68
N ALA A 102 9.98 -8.36 -8.25
CA ALA A 102 11.34 -8.80 -8.54
C ALA A 102 11.60 -9.00 -10.04
N LEU A 103 10.63 -9.55 -10.78
CA LEU A 103 10.74 -9.72 -12.24
C LEU A 103 10.70 -8.38 -12.97
N LEU A 104 9.86 -7.43 -12.54
CA LEU A 104 9.78 -6.08 -13.11
C LEU A 104 11.07 -5.29 -12.82
N ASP A 105 11.65 -5.44 -11.62
CA ASP A 105 12.92 -4.84 -11.26
C ASP A 105 14.05 -5.39 -12.16
N LEU A 106 14.09 -6.71 -12.33
CA LEU A 106 15.06 -7.38 -13.20
C LEU A 106 14.90 -6.93 -14.66
N ALA A 107 13.68 -6.96 -15.20
CA ALA A 107 13.41 -6.55 -16.58
C ALA A 107 13.77 -5.08 -16.81
N GLY A 108 13.44 -4.19 -15.87
CA GLY A 108 13.78 -2.77 -15.94
C GLY A 108 15.28 -2.52 -15.93
N LYS A 109 16.01 -3.21 -15.05
CA LYS A 109 17.49 -3.14 -14.97
C LYS A 109 18.15 -3.65 -16.25
N ARG A 110 17.69 -4.76 -16.81
CA ARG A 110 18.17 -5.29 -18.10
C ARG A 110 17.90 -4.32 -19.26
N ALA A 111 16.75 -3.66 -19.25
CA ALA A 111 16.37 -2.67 -20.27
C ALA A 111 16.98 -1.28 -20.05
N GLY A 112 17.68 -1.04 -18.94
CA GLY A 112 18.18 0.28 -18.54
C GLY A 112 17.07 1.31 -18.30
N ARG A 113 15.86 0.86 -17.91
CA ARG A 113 14.66 1.71 -17.80
C ARG A 113 13.98 1.56 -16.45
N PRO A 114 13.53 2.67 -15.82
CA PRO A 114 12.72 2.60 -14.61
C PRO A 114 11.33 2.01 -14.91
N LEU A 115 10.69 1.42 -13.90
CA LEU A 115 9.42 0.71 -14.05
C LEU A 115 8.32 1.59 -14.66
N HIS A 116 8.16 2.85 -14.25
CA HIS A 116 7.12 3.72 -14.81
C HIS A 116 7.24 3.87 -16.33
N ARG A 117 8.47 3.89 -16.87
CA ARG A 117 8.70 3.93 -18.32
C ARG A 117 8.39 2.60 -19.01
N LEU A 118 8.57 1.47 -18.34
CA LEU A 118 8.11 0.16 -18.85
C LEU A 118 6.58 0.09 -18.90
N LEU A 119 5.90 0.80 -17.99
CA LEU A 119 4.44 0.93 -17.93
C LEU A 119 3.88 2.02 -18.87
N GLY A 120 4.73 2.64 -19.70
CA GLY A 120 4.30 3.63 -20.70
C GLY A 120 4.18 5.06 -20.18
N THR A 121 4.60 5.35 -18.94
CA THR A 121 4.59 6.71 -18.37
C THR A 121 5.93 7.38 -18.64
N SER A 122 5.94 8.56 -19.28
CA SER A 122 7.16 9.29 -19.64
C SER A 122 7.80 10.02 -18.48
N GLU A 123 7.00 10.51 -17.53
CA GLU A 123 7.45 11.25 -16.35
C GLU A 123 7.44 10.37 -15.11
N ALA A 124 8.43 10.57 -14.22
CA ALA A 124 8.46 9.87 -12.95
C ALA A 124 7.30 10.31 -12.05
N PRO A 125 6.41 9.39 -11.63
CA PRO A 125 5.30 9.74 -10.75
C PRO A 125 5.76 10.34 -9.43
N VAL A 126 5.06 11.38 -8.99
CA VAL A 126 5.21 12.02 -7.69
C VAL A 126 3.82 12.16 -7.08
N ALA A 127 3.67 11.80 -5.81
CA ALA A 127 2.40 11.97 -5.09
C ALA A 127 2.64 12.45 -3.66
N ALA A 128 1.74 13.32 -3.18
CA ALA A 128 1.63 13.59 -1.76
C ALA A 128 1.09 12.33 -1.07
N THR A 129 1.88 11.77 -0.16
CA THR A 129 1.47 10.58 0.60
C THR A 129 0.85 10.98 1.94
N ALA A 130 -0.17 10.24 2.36
CA ALA A 130 -0.64 10.33 3.72
C ALA A 130 0.48 9.90 4.70
N ARG A 131 0.43 10.42 5.92
CA ARG A 131 1.21 9.90 7.05
C ARG A 131 0.26 9.47 8.16
N THR A 132 0.39 8.24 8.58
CA THR A 132 -0.54 7.59 9.50
C THR A 132 -0.26 7.97 10.94
N ILE A 133 -1.31 8.42 11.64
CA ILE A 133 -1.39 8.54 13.09
C ILE A 133 -2.26 7.38 13.60
N GLY A 134 -1.70 6.54 14.47
CA GLY A 134 -2.39 5.42 15.08
C GLY A 134 -3.48 5.83 16.08
N ILE A 135 -4.21 4.86 16.61
CA ILE A 135 -5.12 5.08 17.74
C ILE A 135 -4.28 5.40 18.99
N THR A 136 -4.39 6.65 19.43
CA THR A 136 -3.63 7.18 20.58
C THR A 136 -4.43 8.31 21.26
N SER A 137 -3.91 8.89 22.34
CA SER A 137 -4.57 10.01 23.00
C SER A 137 -4.68 11.23 22.08
N PRO A 138 -5.72 12.07 22.20
CA PRO A 138 -5.87 13.30 21.42
C PRO A 138 -4.65 14.22 21.52
N ALA A 139 -4.05 14.34 22.71
CA ALA A 139 -2.86 15.17 22.92
C ALA A 139 -1.64 14.65 22.15
N HIS A 140 -1.41 13.33 22.13
CA HIS A 140 -0.31 12.73 21.38
C HIS A 140 -0.54 12.84 19.87
N ALA A 141 -1.76 12.56 19.40
CA ALA A 141 -2.14 12.73 18.00
C ALA A 141 -1.95 14.19 17.50
N ALA A 142 -2.30 15.18 18.33
CA ALA A 142 -2.07 16.59 18.02
C ALA A 142 -0.57 16.93 17.94
N ALA A 143 0.25 16.36 18.81
CA ALA A 143 1.71 16.56 18.78
C ALA A 143 2.30 15.97 17.50
N GLN A 144 1.92 14.73 17.14
CA GLN A 144 2.33 14.11 15.88
C GLN A 144 1.88 14.92 14.66
N ALA A 145 0.61 15.37 14.64
CA ALA A 145 0.08 16.17 13.53
C ALA A 145 0.83 17.49 13.32
N ARG A 146 1.21 18.19 14.39
CA ARG A 146 2.06 19.41 14.30
C ARG A 146 3.42 19.10 13.71
N ALA A 147 4.07 18.03 14.17
CA ALA A 147 5.37 17.62 13.66
C ALA A 147 5.30 17.26 12.17
N LEU A 148 4.28 16.50 11.76
CA LEU A 148 4.06 16.13 10.36
C LEU A 148 3.81 17.35 9.47
N ALA A 149 2.96 18.28 9.89
CA ALA A 149 2.70 19.51 9.15
C ALA A 149 3.97 20.38 9.03
N ALA A 150 4.81 20.44 10.08
CA ALA A 150 6.09 21.15 10.05
C ALA A 150 7.11 20.48 9.12
N SER A 151 7.04 19.15 8.94
CA SER A 151 7.88 18.36 8.02
C SER A 151 7.38 18.37 6.57
N GLY A 152 6.29 19.08 6.26
CA GLY A 152 5.79 19.22 4.89
C GLY A 152 4.68 18.24 4.49
N PHE A 153 4.18 17.39 5.41
CA PHE A 153 3.06 16.51 5.09
C PHE A 153 1.75 17.28 4.88
N GLU A 154 1.23 17.18 3.68
CA GLU A 154 -0.05 17.77 3.28
C GLU A 154 -1.25 16.87 3.61
N VAL A 155 -1.02 15.55 3.77
CA VAL A 155 -2.05 14.55 4.02
C VAL A 155 -1.74 13.79 5.30
N ILE A 156 -2.71 13.71 6.20
CA ILE A 156 -2.61 12.93 7.45
C ILE A 156 -3.74 11.92 7.46
N LYS A 157 -3.39 10.64 7.66
CA LYS A 157 -4.36 9.57 7.87
C LYS A 157 -4.49 9.30 9.37
N VAL A 158 -5.71 9.34 9.89
CA VAL A 158 -5.99 9.09 11.32
C VAL A 158 -6.68 7.74 11.46
N LYS A 159 -6.10 6.86 12.25
CA LYS A 159 -6.74 5.58 12.61
C LYS A 159 -7.85 5.81 13.62
N ALA A 160 -8.98 5.13 13.40
CA ALA A 160 -10.18 5.18 14.22
C ALA A 160 -10.65 3.76 14.59
N GLY A 161 -11.81 3.63 15.21
CA GLY A 161 -12.34 2.36 15.70
C GLY A 161 -11.94 2.08 17.14
N SER A 162 -11.86 3.12 17.96
CA SER A 162 -11.76 3.02 19.41
C SER A 162 -13.03 2.36 19.98
N SER A 163 -12.93 1.75 21.15
CA SER A 163 -14.09 1.16 21.85
C SER A 163 -15.18 2.20 22.19
N ASP A 164 -14.77 3.44 22.49
CA ASP A 164 -15.66 4.59 22.55
C ASP A 164 -15.49 5.43 21.28
N PRO A 165 -16.54 5.59 20.46
CA PRO A 165 -16.48 6.40 19.26
C PRO A 165 -16.19 7.90 19.52
N GLU A 166 -16.46 8.41 20.72
CA GLU A 166 -16.12 9.79 21.08
C GLU A 166 -14.59 10.01 21.10
N ASP A 167 -13.82 9.02 21.51
CA ASP A 167 -12.36 9.10 21.48
C ASP A 167 -11.83 9.35 20.05
N ASP A 168 -12.48 8.77 19.04
CA ASP A 168 -12.12 8.97 17.63
C ASP A 168 -12.41 10.40 17.20
N VAL A 169 -13.58 10.95 17.60
CA VAL A 169 -13.96 12.32 17.26
C VAL A 169 -13.04 13.33 17.94
N GLU A 170 -12.72 13.13 19.22
CA GLU A 170 -11.79 13.99 19.96
C GLU A 170 -10.38 13.95 19.36
N ARG A 171 -9.92 12.77 18.95
CA ARG A 171 -8.62 12.60 18.28
C ARG A 171 -8.57 13.37 16.96
N VAL A 172 -9.57 13.21 16.09
CA VAL A 172 -9.63 13.92 14.81
C VAL A 172 -9.75 15.43 15.02
N ARG A 173 -10.55 15.89 16.00
CA ARG A 173 -10.64 17.31 16.37
C ARG A 173 -9.28 17.87 16.79
N ALA A 174 -8.53 17.13 17.61
CA ALA A 174 -7.20 17.52 18.07
C ALA A 174 -6.19 17.58 16.92
N VAL A 175 -6.23 16.61 16.00
CA VAL A 175 -5.41 16.60 14.78
C VAL A 175 -5.75 17.79 13.88
N ARG A 176 -7.04 18.06 13.62
CA ARG A 176 -7.48 19.21 12.82
C ARG A 176 -7.01 20.54 13.41
N ALA A 177 -7.16 20.72 14.73
CA ALA A 177 -6.69 21.93 15.41
C ALA A 177 -5.17 22.11 15.32
N ALA A 178 -4.40 21.00 15.35
CA ALA A 178 -2.94 21.00 15.30
C ALA A 178 -2.37 21.16 13.88
N ALA A 179 -3.11 20.69 12.86
CA ALA A 179 -2.73 20.77 11.44
C ALA A 179 -3.93 21.29 10.60
N PRO A 180 -4.29 22.59 10.72
CA PRO A 180 -5.53 23.12 10.17
C PRO A 180 -5.62 23.08 8.63
N ARG A 181 -4.51 23.01 7.94
CA ARG A 181 -4.45 22.95 6.48
C ARG A 181 -4.28 21.54 5.91
N ALA A 182 -4.02 20.55 6.75
CA ALA A 182 -3.82 19.18 6.28
C ALA A 182 -5.12 18.59 5.72
N ARG A 183 -5.03 17.84 4.65
CA ARG A 183 -6.06 16.94 4.16
C ARG A 183 -6.12 15.75 5.10
N LEU A 184 -7.30 15.42 5.64
CA LEU A 184 -7.46 14.34 6.60
C LEU A 184 -8.16 13.14 5.98
N LEU A 185 -7.51 11.98 6.05
CA LEU A 185 -8.11 10.69 5.75
C LEU A 185 -8.42 9.99 7.08
N LEU A 186 -9.54 9.28 7.15
CA LEU A 186 -9.96 8.54 8.34
C LEU A 186 -10.04 7.05 8.02
N ASP A 187 -9.56 6.19 8.93
CA ASP A 187 -9.57 4.75 8.71
C ASP A 187 -9.92 3.97 9.99
N PRO A 188 -11.18 3.59 10.16
CA PRO A 188 -11.63 2.73 11.24
C PRO A 188 -11.25 1.25 11.08
N ASN A 189 -10.74 0.82 9.94
CA ASN A 189 -10.45 -0.58 9.61
C ASN A 189 -11.63 -1.53 9.87
N GLY A 190 -12.82 -1.13 9.46
CA GLY A 190 -14.03 -1.94 9.56
C GLY A 190 -14.66 -2.02 10.96
N ALA A 191 -14.25 -1.18 11.90
CA ALA A 191 -14.64 -1.33 13.31
C ALA A 191 -16.07 -0.90 13.63
N TRP A 192 -16.69 -0.04 12.82
CA TRP A 192 -18.00 0.50 13.15
C TRP A 192 -19.14 -0.37 12.61
N SER A 193 -20.25 -0.39 13.35
CA SER A 193 -21.51 -0.85 12.76
C SER A 193 -22.06 0.17 11.75
N PRO A 194 -22.92 -0.22 10.80
CA PRO A 194 -23.55 0.74 9.87
C PRO A 194 -24.28 1.90 10.58
N ALA A 195 -24.89 1.64 11.73
CA ALA A 195 -25.56 2.67 12.51
C ALA A 195 -24.57 3.66 13.14
N VAL A 196 -23.47 3.17 13.72
CA VAL A 196 -22.39 3.99 14.29
C VAL A 196 -21.74 4.82 13.18
N ALA A 197 -21.39 4.20 12.04
CA ALA A 197 -20.83 4.91 10.91
C ALA A 197 -21.76 6.03 10.43
N GLY A 198 -23.06 5.74 10.25
CA GLY A 198 -24.05 6.73 9.84
C GLY A 198 -24.16 7.94 10.80
N ALA A 199 -23.99 7.73 12.10
CA ALA A 199 -24.00 8.79 13.10
C ALA A 199 -22.69 9.61 13.13
N LEU A 200 -21.55 8.97 12.88
CA LEU A 200 -20.22 9.60 12.98
C LEU A 200 -19.79 10.36 11.72
N LEU A 201 -20.12 9.86 10.52
CA LEU A 201 -19.67 10.46 9.27
C LEU A 201 -20.02 11.93 9.10
N PRO A 202 -21.25 12.42 9.47
CA PRO A 202 -21.55 13.85 9.45
C PRO A 202 -20.67 14.68 10.40
N ARG A 203 -20.30 14.12 11.54
CA ARG A 203 -19.42 14.79 12.51
C ARG A 203 -18.01 14.94 11.97
N PHE A 204 -17.48 13.90 11.33
CA PHE A 204 -16.17 13.95 10.69
C PHE A 204 -16.15 14.87 9.46
N ALA A 205 -17.25 14.94 8.71
CA ALA A 205 -17.42 15.93 7.65
C ALA A 205 -17.33 17.36 8.21
N GLY A 206 -17.98 17.63 9.35
CA GLY A 206 -17.87 18.91 10.05
C GLY A 206 -16.47 19.24 10.56
N LEU A 207 -15.60 18.24 10.74
CA LEU A 207 -14.18 18.41 11.08
C LEU A 207 -13.29 18.51 9.83
N GLY A 208 -13.88 18.49 8.64
CA GLY A 208 -13.15 18.61 7.38
C GLY A 208 -12.35 17.36 6.99
N VAL A 209 -12.77 16.17 7.42
CA VAL A 209 -12.23 14.91 6.89
C VAL A 209 -12.58 14.84 5.41
N GLU A 210 -11.60 14.44 4.58
CA GLU A 210 -11.77 14.38 3.13
C GLU A 210 -12.38 13.07 2.65
N ALA A 211 -12.00 11.95 3.26
CA ALA A 211 -12.51 10.62 2.92
C ALA A 211 -12.40 9.67 4.12
N VAL A 212 -13.26 8.67 4.15
CA VAL A 212 -13.23 7.56 5.11
C VAL A 212 -12.97 6.25 4.40
N GLU A 213 -11.98 5.50 4.88
CA GLU A 213 -11.60 4.18 4.38
C GLU A 213 -12.23 3.10 5.25
N GLN A 214 -12.85 2.10 4.64
CA GLN A 214 -13.48 0.92 5.26
C GLN A 214 -14.15 1.21 6.62
N PRO A 215 -15.23 1.99 6.65
CA PRO A 215 -15.85 2.38 7.91
C PRO A 215 -16.52 1.22 8.65
N ILE A 216 -17.10 0.25 7.93
CA ILE A 216 -17.82 -0.91 8.48
C ILE A 216 -17.10 -2.22 8.21
N ALA A 217 -17.46 -3.25 8.98
CA ALA A 217 -16.88 -4.59 8.83
C ALA A 217 -16.98 -5.08 7.39
N PRO A 218 -15.89 -5.66 6.83
CA PRO A 218 -15.89 -6.20 5.49
C PRO A 218 -16.75 -7.47 5.37
N GLY A 219 -17.15 -7.80 4.13
CA GLY A 219 -17.93 -8.99 3.78
C GLY A 219 -19.38 -8.68 3.41
N ASP A 220 -19.81 -7.41 3.51
CA ASP A 220 -21.11 -6.95 3.04
C ASP A 220 -20.96 -5.72 2.14
N PRO A 221 -20.62 -5.90 0.85
CA PRO A 221 -20.46 -4.81 -0.11
C PRO A 221 -21.76 -4.03 -0.34
N GLU A 222 -22.93 -4.64 -0.11
CA GLU A 222 -24.22 -3.99 -0.23
C GLU A 222 -24.42 -2.96 0.91
N ALA A 223 -24.09 -3.35 2.14
CA ALA A 223 -24.14 -2.43 3.27
C ALA A 223 -23.14 -1.26 3.11
N LEU A 224 -21.93 -1.55 2.60
CA LEU A 224 -20.93 -0.51 2.31
C LEU A 224 -21.40 0.46 1.22
N ALA A 225 -21.98 -0.03 0.14
CA ALA A 225 -22.57 0.78 -0.93
C ALA A 225 -23.76 1.62 -0.44
N ALA A 226 -24.65 1.03 0.37
CA ALA A 226 -25.77 1.75 0.96
C ALA A 226 -25.33 2.85 1.95
N LEU A 227 -24.22 2.63 2.65
CA LEU A 227 -23.60 3.66 3.50
C LEU A 227 -22.97 4.76 2.63
N ALA A 228 -22.23 4.41 1.59
CA ALA A 228 -21.61 5.35 0.66
C ALA A 228 -22.64 6.29 0.02
N ALA A 229 -23.77 5.74 -0.45
CA ALA A 229 -24.83 6.53 -1.09
C ALA A 229 -25.43 7.62 -0.21
N ARG A 230 -25.30 7.52 1.12
CA ARG A 230 -25.85 8.49 2.11
C ARG A 230 -24.78 9.26 2.86
N SER A 231 -23.52 8.93 2.63
CA SER A 231 -22.39 9.53 3.33
C SER A 231 -22.14 10.95 2.83
N PRO A 232 -21.95 11.94 3.73
CA PRO A 232 -21.49 13.27 3.35
C PRO A 232 -19.98 13.30 2.98
N LEU A 233 -19.28 12.18 3.18
CA LEU A 233 -17.86 12.01 2.88
C LEU A 233 -17.67 10.91 1.83
N PRO A 234 -16.70 11.02 0.95
CA PRO A 234 -16.25 9.90 0.15
C PRO A 234 -15.94 8.67 1.01
N VAL A 235 -16.53 7.52 0.65
CA VAL A 235 -16.28 6.21 1.25
C VAL A 235 -15.38 5.41 0.33
N VAL A 236 -14.25 4.95 0.85
CA VAL A 236 -13.24 4.15 0.15
C VAL A 236 -13.26 2.72 0.70
N ALA A 237 -13.45 1.74 -0.17
CA ALA A 237 -13.38 0.32 0.21
C ALA A 237 -11.92 -0.13 0.27
N ASP A 238 -11.51 -0.82 1.34
CA ASP A 238 -10.19 -1.44 1.51
C ASP A 238 -10.30 -2.96 1.62
N GLU A 239 -10.77 -3.46 2.76
CA GLU A 239 -10.89 -4.90 3.00
C GLU A 239 -11.99 -5.54 2.13
N ASP A 240 -12.97 -4.80 1.63
CA ASP A 240 -13.97 -5.25 0.64
C ASP A 240 -13.48 -5.13 -0.82
N ALA A 241 -12.28 -4.59 -1.09
CA ALA A 241 -11.72 -4.38 -2.42
C ALA A 241 -10.37 -5.09 -2.55
N VAL A 242 -10.36 -6.42 -2.48
CA VAL A 242 -9.14 -7.24 -2.54
C VAL A 242 -8.82 -7.64 -3.98
N SER A 243 -9.81 -8.13 -4.71
CA SER A 243 -9.68 -8.66 -6.07
C SER A 243 -10.33 -7.75 -7.11
N LEU A 244 -10.01 -8.00 -8.39
CA LEU A 244 -10.69 -7.34 -9.52
C LEU A 244 -12.21 -7.60 -9.49
N GLU A 245 -12.63 -8.78 -9.05
CA GLU A 245 -14.06 -9.11 -8.96
C GLU A 245 -14.76 -8.30 -7.88
N ASP A 246 -14.15 -8.16 -6.70
CA ASP A 246 -14.67 -7.30 -5.64
C ASP A 246 -14.82 -5.85 -6.11
N VAL A 247 -13.78 -5.35 -6.78
CA VAL A 247 -13.80 -3.99 -7.31
C VAL A 247 -14.90 -3.79 -8.35
N ARG A 248 -15.13 -4.76 -9.24
CA ARG A 248 -16.25 -4.70 -10.22
C ARG A 248 -17.62 -4.63 -9.57
N ARG A 249 -17.80 -5.28 -8.40
CA ARG A 249 -19.04 -5.18 -7.62
C ARG A 249 -19.24 -3.81 -6.98
N LEU A 250 -18.14 -3.12 -6.68
CA LEU A 250 -18.15 -1.84 -5.97
C LEU A 250 -18.07 -0.61 -6.89
N ALA A 251 -17.60 -0.79 -8.13
CA ALA A 251 -17.45 0.30 -9.10
C ALA A 251 -18.78 1.03 -9.35
N GLY A 252 -18.77 2.36 -9.25
CA GLY A 252 -19.95 3.22 -9.32
C GLY A 252 -20.84 3.21 -8.07
N ARG A 253 -20.49 2.43 -7.03
CA ARG A 253 -21.30 2.25 -5.82
C ARG A 253 -20.60 2.76 -4.55
N VAL A 254 -19.28 2.88 -4.59
CA VAL A 254 -18.44 3.53 -3.59
C VAL A 254 -17.64 4.64 -4.25
N HIS A 255 -17.14 5.58 -3.44
CA HIS A 255 -16.43 6.75 -3.96
C HIS A 255 -14.96 6.45 -4.29
N GLY A 256 -14.41 5.38 -3.73
CA GLY A 256 -13.06 4.94 -4.02
C GLY A 256 -12.81 3.49 -3.62
N VAL A 257 -11.72 2.93 -4.17
CA VAL A 257 -11.19 1.62 -3.79
C VAL A 257 -9.71 1.77 -3.44
N ASN A 258 -9.30 1.22 -2.30
CA ASN A 258 -7.91 1.21 -1.88
C ASN A 258 -7.20 -0.04 -2.41
N VAL A 259 -6.35 0.16 -3.41
CA VAL A 259 -5.54 -0.90 -4.01
C VAL A 259 -4.20 -0.96 -3.30
N LYS A 260 -3.93 -2.12 -2.68
CA LYS A 260 -2.63 -2.48 -2.12
C LYS A 260 -2.08 -3.62 -2.94
N LEU A 261 -0.89 -3.48 -3.51
CA LEU A 261 -0.33 -4.47 -4.43
C LEU A 261 -0.25 -5.86 -3.78
N ALA A 262 0.06 -5.93 -2.49
CA ALA A 262 0.06 -7.18 -1.72
C ALA A 262 -1.33 -7.81 -1.56
N LYS A 263 -2.42 -7.05 -1.72
CA LYS A 263 -3.80 -7.58 -1.70
C LYS A 263 -4.24 -8.10 -3.06
N CYS A 264 -3.98 -7.33 -4.10
CA CYS A 264 -4.52 -7.63 -5.44
C CYS A 264 -3.61 -8.52 -6.30
N GLY A 265 -2.34 -8.73 -5.90
CA GLY A 265 -1.43 -9.61 -6.64
C GLY A 265 -0.38 -8.89 -7.49
N GLY A 266 -0.19 -7.57 -7.31
CA GLY A 266 0.92 -6.83 -7.92
C GLY A 266 0.49 -5.71 -8.85
N VAL A 267 1.44 -5.23 -9.63
CA VAL A 267 1.31 -4.06 -10.53
C VAL A 267 0.29 -4.32 -11.63
N HIS A 268 0.36 -5.49 -12.28
CA HIS A 268 -0.55 -5.82 -13.38
C HIS A 268 -2.00 -5.91 -12.91
N ALA A 269 -2.23 -6.55 -11.76
CA ALA A 269 -3.57 -6.62 -11.16
C ALA A 269 -4.09 -5.23 -10.79
N ALA A 270 -3.24 -4.36 -10.22
CA ALA A 270 -3.59 -2.98 -9.89
C ALA A 270 -3.97 -2.16 -11.14
N LEU A 271 -3.26 -2.33 -12.24
CA LEU A 271 -3.60 -1.68 -13.51
C LEU A 271 -4.96 -2.14 -14.05
N ARG A 272 -5.26 -3.44 -14.00
CA ARG A 272 -6.57 -3.98 -14.39
C ARG A 272 -7.70 -3.46 -13.50
N ILE A 273 -7.43 -3.26 -12.22
CA ILE A 273 -8.39 -2.64 -11.29
C ILE A 273 -8.63 -1.18 -11.68
N ALA A 274 -7.56 -0.42 -11.94
CA ALA A 274 -7.67 0.97 -12.36
C ALA A 274 -8.50 1.12 -13.66
N GLU A 275 -8.27 0.25 -14.63
CA GLU A 275 -9.07 0.18 -15.87
C GLU A 275 -10.54 -0.16 -15.60
N ALA A 276 -10.81 -1.07 -14.66
CA ALA A 276 -12.18 -1.50 -14.36
C ALA A 276 -13.05 -0.44 -13.69
N ILE A 277 -12.43 0.55 -13.01
CA ILE A 277 -13.15 1.66 -12.39
C ILE A 277 -13.18 2.91 -13.24
N GLU A 278 -12.48 2.93 -14.37
CA GLU A 278 -12.45 4.09 -15.27
C GLU A 278 -13.86 4.46 -15.75
N GLY A 279 -14.21 5.73 -15.63
CA GLY A 279 -15.54 6.24 -16.00
C GLY A 279 -16.70 5.83 -15.08
N SER A 280 -16.47 5.02 -14.04
CA SER A 280 -17.52 4.58 -13.10
C SER A 280 -17.87 5.63 -12.02
N GLY A 281 -17.06 6.65 -11.84
CA GLY A 281 -17.15 7.60 -10.72
C GLY A 281 -16.47 7.11 -9.42
N THR A 282 -15.91 5.89 -9.44
CA THR A 282 -15.09 5.38 -8.32
C THR A 282 -13.63 5.73 -8.56
N GLU A 283 -12.99 6.34 -7.57
CA GLU A 283 -11.61 6.81 -7.64
C GLU A 283 -10.62 5.76 -7.11
N LEU A 284 -9.39 5.82 -7.60
CA LEU A 284 -8.31 4.97 -7.12
C LEU A 284 -7.64 5.59 -5.89
N MET A 285 -7.52 4.82 -4.82
CA MET A 285 -6.57 5.04 -3.73
C MET A 285 -5.46 3.99 -3.84
N LEU A 286 -4.21 4.41 -3.75
CA LEU A 286 -3.09 3.49 -3.58
C LEU A 286 -2.67 3.47 -2.12
N GLY A 287 -2.81 2.31 -1.50
CA GLY A 287 -2.36 2.08 -0.15
C GLY A 287 -1.21 1.07 -0.06
N CYS A 288 -0.75 0.87 1.14
CA CYS A 288 0.30 -0.10 1.43
C CYS A 288 0.01 -0.91 2.70
N ILE A 289 0.76 -1.97 2.88
CA ILE A 289 1.02 -2.61 4.16
C ILE A 289 2.39 -2.10 4.61
N THR A 290 2.62 -1.93 5.92
CA THR A 290 3.94 -1.55 6.44
C THR A 290 5.03 -2.47 5.86
N ALA A 291 5.97 -1.88 5.14
CA ALA A 291 6.99 -2.55 4.35
C ALA A 291 8.19 -1.62 4.17
N SER A 292 9.31 -2.11 3.65
CA SER A 292 10.45 -1.26 3.30
C SER A 292 10.21 -0.48 1.99
N SER A 293 11.09 0.45 1.65
CA SER A 293 11.06 1.12 0.34
C SER A 293 11.04 0.13 -0.83
N LEU A 294 11.64 -1.06 -0.68
CA LEU A 294 11.58 -2.11 -1.70
C LEU A 294 10.14 -2.59 -1.94
N GLY A 295 9.39 -2.86 -0.87
CA GLY A 295 8.02 -3.34 -0.97
C GLY A 295 7.03 -2.29 -1.48
N LEU A 296 7.31 -1.00 -1.22
CA LEU A 296 6.45 0.10 -1.66
C LEU A 296 6.77 0.63 -3.06
N ALA A 297 8.01 0.51 -3.52
CA ALA A 297 8.46 1.08 -4.79
C ALA A 297 7.55 0.75 -5.98
N PRO A 298 7.07 -0.49 -6.18
CA PRO A 298 6.17 -0.78 -7.30
C PRO A 298 4.89 0.07 -7.30
N ALA A 299 4.30 0.32 -6.12
CA ALA A 299 3.11 1.17 -5.99
C ALA A 299 3.41 2.65 -6.27
N VAL A 300 4.60 3.13 -5.89
CA VAL A 300 5.01 4.51 -6.16
C VAL A 300 5.09 4.79 -7.67
N HIS A 301 5.47 3.81 -8.48
CA HIS A 301 5.45 3.93 -9.95
C HIS A 301 4.03 4.06 -10.55
N LEU A 302 2.99 3.76 -9.78
CA LEU A 302 1.59 3.93 -10.16
C LEU A 302 0.95 5.19 -9.56
N ALA A 303 1.66 5.93 -8.69
CA ALA A 303 1.08 6.98 -7.85
C ALA A 303 0.39 8.12 -8.63
N GLY A 304 0.82 8.40 -9.86
CA GLY A 304 0.18 9.38 -10.73
C GLY A 304 -1.24 9.02 -11.20
N ARG A 305 -1.69 7.78 -10.96
CA ARG A 305 -3.05 7.30 -11.31
C ARG A 305 -4.05 7.45 -10.17
N ALA A 306 -3.58 7.72 -8.95
CA ALA A 306 -4.40 7.70 -7.75
C ALA A 306 -4.85 9.10 -7.34
N ARG A 307 -6.09 9.21 -6.90
CA ARG A 307 -6.61 10.40 -6.22
C ARG A 307 -6.03 10.54 -4.81
N TRP A 308 -5.87 9.43 -4.11
CA TRP A 308 -5.27 9.37 -2.77
C TRP A 308 -4.10 8.40 -2.76
N ALA A 309 -3.03 8.79 -2.10
CA ALA A 309 -1.88 7.94 -1.85
C ALA A 309 -1.64 7.80 -0.34
N ASP A 310 -1.59 6.55 0.14
CA ASP A 310 -1.29 6.14 1.50
C ASP A 310 -0.11 5.17 1.46
N LEU A 311 1.06 5.71 1.11
CA LEU A 311 2.29 4.97 0.82
C LEU A 311 3.40 5.30 1.83
N ASP A 312 3.03 5.35 3.12
CA ASP A 312 3.92 5.72 4.21
C ASP A 312 4.53 4.54 4.97
N GLY A 313 4.28 3.29 4.54
CA GLY A 313 4.69 2.10 5.29
C GLY A 313 6.17 2.05 5.65
N HIS A 314 7.06 2.54 4.77
CA HIS A 314 8.50 2.62 5.00
C HIS A 314 8.88 3.76 5.99
N LEU A 315 8.07 4.81 6.06
CA LEU A 315 8.28 5.94 6.97
C LEU A 315 7.90 5.61 8.43
N LEU A 316 7.17 4.52 8.65
CA LEU A 316 6.85 4.00 9.98
C LEU A 316 8.02 3.25 10.60
N LEU A 317 9.00 2.81 9.79
CA LEU A 317 10.13 2.00 10.23
C LEU A 317 11.14 2.85 11.01
N ALA A 318 11.70 2.27 12.06
CA ALA A 318 12.83 2.87 12.79
C ALA A 318 14.06 2.98 11.91
N HIS A 319 14.23 2.02 11.01
CA HIS A 319 15.27 2.00 9.99
C HIS A 319 14.73 1.33 8.73
N ASP A 320 14.69 2.07 7.63
CA ASP A 320 14.38 1.49 6.32
C ASP A 320 15.70 0.98 5.69
N PRO A 321 15.83 -0.33 5.44
CA PRO A 321 17.05 -0.90 4.85
C PRO A 321 17.23 -0.58 3.37
N TRP A 322 16.21 -0.01 2.72
CA TRP A 322 16.25 0.40 1.32
C TRP A 322 16.05 1.91 1.18
N THR A 323 16.33 2.45 0.01
CA THR A 323 16.15 3.87 -0.31
C THR A 323 15.86 4.06 -1.79
N GLY A 324 15.21 5.17 -2.15
CA GLY A 324 14.97 5.54 -3.56
C GLY A 324 13.60 6.16 -3.83
N ILE A 325 12.63 6.04 -2.92
CA ILE A 325 11.27 6.55 -3.13
C ILE A 325 10.94 7.83 -2.34
N GLY A 326 11.86 8.33 -1.49
CA GLY A 326 11.63 9.53 -0.68
C GLY A 326 10.51 9.35 0.35
N GLY A 327 9.76 10.40 0.60
CA GLY A 327 8.58 10.39 1.48
C GLY A 327 8.74 11.24 2.74
N GLU A 328 9.96 11.52 3.18
CA GLU A 328 10.24 12.24 4.43
C GLU A 328 9.70 13.68 4.44
N ASP A 329 9.50 14.25 3.26
CA ASP A 329 8.89 15.58 3.02
C ASP A 329 7.39 15.49 2.68
N GLY A 330 6.76 14.34 2.91
CA GLY A 330 5.36 14.07 2.58
C GLY A 330 5.11 13.72 1.11
N ARG A 331 6.15 13.51 0.30
CA ARG A 331 6.01 13.18 -1.12
C ARG A 331 6.84 11.94 -1.49
N VAL A 332 6.16 10.90 -1.93
CA VAL A 332 6.82 9.74 -2.56
C VAL A 332 7.08 10.03 -4.03
N ARG A 333 8.20 9.50 -4.54
CA ARG A 333 8.67 9.72 -5.91
C ARG A 333 9.19 8.43 -6.51
N ALA A 334 8.74 8.10 -7.71
CA ALA A 334 9.38 7.03 -8.46
C ALA A 334 10.81 7.42 -8.81
N GLY A 335 11.78 6.52 -8.56
CA GLY A 335 13.16 6.75 -8.91
C GLY A 335 13.41 6.70 -10.43
N GLU A 336 14.45 7.40 -10.90
CA GLU A 336 14.91 7.36 -12.29
C GLU A 336 15.92 6.22 -12.55
N LEU A 337 16.38 5.51 -11.52
CA LEU A 337 17.22 4.34 -11.69
C LEU A 337 16.43 3.21 -12.35
N PRO A 338 17.10 2.37 -13.18
CA PRO A 338 16.47 1.20 -13.80
C PRO A 338 15.77 0.28 -12.78
N GLY A 339 14.71 -0.39 -13.23
CA GLY A 339 13.90 -1.28 -12.39
C GLY A 339 12.97 -0.50 -11.46
N LEU A 340 12.92 -0.89 -10.20
CA LEU A 340 12.08 -0.24 -9.17
C LEU A 340 12.64 1.10 -8.67
N GLY A 341 13.86 1.47 -9.09
CA GLY A 341 14.47 2.73 -8.67
C GLY A 341 14.99 2.75 -7.23
N VAL A 342 15.01 1.61 -6.54
CA VAL A 342 15.45 1.47 -5.16
C VAL A 342 16.76 0.69 -5.07
N ARG A 343 17.51 0.95 -3.98
CA ARG A 343 18.75 0.23 -3.67
C ARG A 343 18.88 0.01 -2.17
N PRO A 344 19.66 -0.98 -1.73
CA PRO A 344 20.01 -1.13 -0.33
C PRO A 344 20.68 0.14 0.22
N ARG A 345 20.34 0.51 1.44
CA ARG A 345 20.97 1.65 2.11
C ARG A 345 22.43 1.32 2.43
N GLY A 346 23.33 2.26 2.16
CA GLY A 346 24.81 2.05 2.30
C GLY A 346 25.51 1.59 1.03
N VAL A 347 24.81 1.30 -0.06
CA VAL A 347 25.37 1.02 -1.39
C VAL A 347 25.31 2.30 -2.23
N SER A 348 26.44 2.67 -2.86
CA SER A 348 26.53 3.88 -3.69
C SER A 348 25.74 3.74 -4.99
N ARG A 349 25.42 4.88 -5.65
CA ARG A 349 24.79 4.85 -6.98
C ARG A 349 25.67 4.20 -8.06
N GLU A 350 26.98 4.28 -7.88
CA GLU A 350 27.97 3.75 -8.84
C GLU A 350 28.10 2.23 -8.76
N ASP A 351 27.77 1.63 -7.59
CA ASP A 351 27.83 0.17 -7.38
C ASP A 351 26.59 -0.58 -7.91
N VAL A 352 25.60 0.13 -8.43
CA VAL A 352 24.30 -0.43 -8.88
C VAL A 352 24.14 -0.28 -10.42
N ALA A 353 25.10 0.37 -11.09
CA ALA A 353 25.08 0.62 -12.54
C ALA A 353 25.60 -0.57 -13.35
#